data_06470c3a3aa312db71738cc96cd7d22c
#
_entry.id   06470c3a3aa312db71738cc96cd7d22c
#
_cell.length_a   1.000
_cell.length_b   1.000
_cell.length_c   1.000
_cell.angle_alpha   90.00
_cell.angle_beta   90.00
_cell.angle_gamma   90.00
#
_symmetry.space_group_name_H-M   'P 1'
#
loop_
_entity.id
_entity.type
_entity.pdbx_description
1 polymer ?
#
loop_
_entity_poly.entity_id
_entity_poly.type
_entity_poly.pdbx_seq_one_letter_code
_entity_poly.pdbx_strand_id
1 'polypeptide(L)'
;MGAGCLGYLFIDEAGQAVPQAAAGAIWRAKHVMAVGDPIQIEPVFTTPPPLVRTLERIAALPDCANVSPTEVSVQILADRCNAFGASVLRKGESDATWIGSPLRVHRRCADPMFGIANQIAYDNKMVFGNTDPAKRLPPKQDFYLGSSS
;
A
#
# COMPACT_ATOMS: atom_id res chain seq x y z
N MET A 1 15.84 -14.69 20.84
CA MET A 1 16.49 -14.05 19.69
C MET A 1 16.48 -12.53 19.95
N GLY A 2 17.65 -11.88 19.84
CA GLY A 2 17.81 -10.46 20.10
C GLY A 2 17.44 -9.55 18.90
N ALA A 3 17.51 -8.23 19.12
CA ALA A 3 17.37 -7.23 18.07
C ALA A 3 18.41 -7.47 16.96
N GLY A 4 18.02 -7.27 15.71
CA GLY A 4 18.95 -7.36 14.57
C GLY A 4 19.53 -8.75 14.29
N CYS A 5 18.92 -9.83 14.78
CA CYS A 5 19.42 -11.19 14.51
C CYS A 5 19.13 -11.67 13.08
N LEU A 6 18.19 -11.05 12.39
CA LEU A 6 17.87 -11.32 10.99
C LEU A 6 18.59 -10.30 10.09
N GLY A 7 19.12 -10.75 8.95
CA GLY A 7 19.79 -9.86 7.99
C GLY A 7 18.77 -8.96 7.28
N TYR A 8 17.78 -9.57 6.64
CA TYR A 8 16.74 -8.89 5.87
C TYR A 8 15.37 -9.43 6.22
N LEU A 9 14.38 -8.54 6.21
CA LEU A 9 12.97 -8.85 6.30
C LEU A 9 12.25 -8.23 5.09
N PHE A 10 11.48 -9.03 4.39
CA PHE A 10 10.60 -8.60 3.32
C PHE A 10 9.16 -8.74 3.81
N ILE A 11 8.39 -7.66 3.73
CA ILE A 11 6.97 -7.63 4.08
C ILE A 11 6.21 -7.33 2.81
N ASP A 12 5.53 -8.35 2.28
CA ASP A 12 4.65 -8.21 1.13
C ASP A 12 3.24 -7.81 1.57
N GLU A 13 2.47 -7.14 0.71
CA GLU A 13 1.16 -6.58 1.02
C GLU A 13 1.18 -5.67 2.28
N ALA A 14 2.25 -4.91 2.45
CA ALA A 14 2.47 -4.09 3.64
C ALA A 14 1.39 -3.00 3.84
N GLY A 15 0.64 -2.66 2.79
CA GLY A 15 -0.54 -1.78 2.87
C GLY A 15 -1.66 -2.36 3.72
N GLN A 16 -1.78 -3.68 3.79
CA GLN A 16 -2.80 -4.39 4.57
C GLN A 16 -2.29 -4.85 5.95
N ALA A 17 -1.01 -4.69 6.23
CA ALA A 17 -0.40 -5.13 7.48
C ALA A 17 -0.53 -4.06 8.57
N VAL A 18 -1.07 -4.46 9.73
CA VAL A 18 -1.12 -3.61 10.91
C VAL A 18 0.26 -3.54 11.58
N PRO A 19 0.72 -2.36 12.03
CA PRO A 19 2.06 -2.16 12.57
C PRO A 19 2.42 -3.08 13.73
N GLN A 20 1.50 -3.32 14.65
CA GLN A 20 1.72 -4.17 15.83
C GLN A 20 1.99 -5.63 15.46
N ALA A 21 1.43 -6.14 14.37
CA ALA A 21 1.71 -7.50 13.90
C ALA A 21 3.13 -7.64 13.33
N ALA A 22 3.64 -6.60 12.70
CA ALA A 22 4.96 -6.58 12.08
C ALA A 22 6.09 -6.18 13.06
N ALA A 23 5.77 -5.48 14.15
CA ALA A 23 6.74 -4.88 15.06
C ALA A 23 7.81 -5.86 15.55
N GLY A 24 7.40 -7.08 15.95
CA GLY A 24 8.33 -8.09 16.43
C GLY A 24 9.29 -8.63 15.36
N ALA A 25 8.87 -8.69 14.11
CA ALA A 25 9.71 -9.09 12.98
C ALA A 25 10.66 -7.96 12.60
N ILE A 26 10.15 -6.73 12.51
CA ILE A 26 10.91 -5.52 12.22
C ILE A 26 12.04 -5.32 13.24
N TRP A 27 11.73 -5.46 14.54
CA TRP A 27 12.73 -5.32 15.60
C TRP A 27 13.88 -6.33 15.49
N ARG A 28 13.61 -7.52 14.97
CA ARG A 28 14.62 -8.58 14.79
C ARG A 28 15.47 -8.40 13.53
N ALA A 29 15.05 -7.59 12.59
CA ALA A 29 15.74 -7.40 11.31
C ALA A 29 16.74 -6.24 11.35
N LYS A 30 17.83 -6.37 10.60
CA LYS A 30 18.79 -5.28 10.35
C LYS A 30 18.29 -4.35 9.24
N HIS A 31 17.67 -4.95 8.22
CA HIS A 31 17.12 -4.23 7.07
C HIS A 31 15.69 -4.72 6.81
N VAL A 32 14.81 -3.79 6.53
CA VAL A 32 13.40 -4.09 6.23
C VAL A 32 13.05 -3.50 4.88
N MET A 33 12.40 -4.28 4.05
CA MET A 33 11.78 -3.84 2.80
C MET A 33 10.28 -4.13 2.90
N ALA A 34 9.49 -3.08 2.95
CA ALA A 34 8.05 -3.14 2.88
C ALA A 34 7.63 -2.92 1.42
N VAL A 35 6.81 -3.83 0.90
CA VAL A 35 6.27 -3.79 -0.45
C VAL A 35 4.76 -3.87 -0.35
N GLY A 36 4.07 -2.87 -0.84
CA GLY A 36 2.62 -2.81 -0.79
C GLY A 36 2.11 -1.59 -1.56
N ASP A 37 0.81 -1.48 -1.61
CA ASP A 37 0.13 -0.37 -2.24
C ASP A 37 -0.69 0.37 -1.19
N PRO A 38 -0.32 1.61 -0.83
CA PRO A 38 -1.06 2.40 0.16
C PRO A 38 -2.45 2.85 -0.33
N ILE A 39 -2.75 2.65 -1.63
CA ILE A 39 -4.01 3.05 -2.25
C ILE A 39 -5.04 1.91 -2.22
N GLN A 40 -4.59 0.67 -2.04
CA GLN A 40 -5.48 -0.49 -1.94
C GLN A 40 -6.17 -0.58 -0.58
N ILE A 41 -6.63 -1.77 -0.23
CA ILE A 41 -7.41 -2.02 0.99
C ILE A 41 -6.58 -1.67 2.23
N GLU A 42 -7.17 -0.85 3.10
CA GLU A 42 -6.60 -0.52 4.41
C GLU A 42 -6.56 -1.75 5.33
N PRO A 43 -5.67 -1.76 6.33
CA PRO A 43 -5.63 -2.85 7.32
C PRO A 43 -6.96 -3.02 8.04
N VAL A 44 -7.43 -4.25 8.16
CA VAL A 44 -8.61 -4.55 8.98
C VAL A 44 -8.19 -4.55 10.45
N PHE A 45 -8.63 -3.54 11.17
CA PHE A 45 -8.34 -3.39 12.59
C PHE A 45 -9.62 -3.66 13.40
N THR A 46 -9.63 -4.75 14.17
CA THR A 46 -10.83 -5.25 14.87
C THR A 46 -10.98 -4.73 16.30
N THR A 47 -9.91 -4.13 16.86
CA THR A 47 -9.97 -3.59 18.23
C THR A 47 -10.72 -2.27 18.26
N PRO A 48 -11.71 -2.11 19.15
CA PRO A 48 -12.47 -0.86 19.24
C PRO A 48 -11.57 0.36 19.50
N PRO A 49 -11.72 1.46 18.76
CA PRO A 49 -10.89 2.65 18.92
C PRO A 49 -10.79 3.20 20.35
N PRO A 50 -11.85 3.18 21.19
CA PRO A 50 -11.74 3.61 22.59
C PRO A 50 -10.78 2.77 23.42
N LEU A 51 -10.68 1.47 23.13
CA LEU A 51 -9.75 0.57 23.82
C LEU A 51 -8.31 0.89 23.42
N VAL A 52 -8.06 1.15 22.13
CA VAL A 52 -6.73 1.56 21.65
C VAL A 52 -6.26 2.82 22.38
N ARG A 53 -7.08 3.88 22.40
CA ARG A 53 -6.75 5.13 23.12
C ARG A 53 -6.51 4.92 24.62
N THR A 54 -7.22 3.98 25.22
CA THR A 54 -7.01 3.64 26.64
C THR A 54 -5.66 2.97 26.84
N LEU A 55 -5.28 2.03 25.96
CA LEU A 55 -3.99 1.36 25.99
C LEU A 55 -2.83 2.32 25.74
N GLU A 56 -2.97 3.22 24.77
CA GLU A 56 -1.99 4.29 24.48
C GLU A 56 -1.75 5.18 25.70
N ARG A 57 -2.82 5.55 26.41
CA ARG A 57 -2.75 6.34 27.65
C ARG A 57 -2.06 5.58 28.79
N ILE A 58 -2.40 4.29 28.98
CA ILE A 58 -1.78 3.44 30.00
C ILE A 58 -0.29 3.25 29.73
N ALA A 59 0.07 3.10 28.45
CA ALA A 59 1.45 2.94 28.02
C ALA A 59 2.25 4.26 28.07
N ALA A 60 1.61 5.38 28.46
CA ALA A 60 2.19 6.72 28.45
C ALA A 60 2.91 7.06 27.13
N LEU A 61 2.36 6.58 26.02
CA LEU A 61 2.86 6.94 24.71
C LEU A 61 2.57 8.43 24.47
N PRO A 62 3.53 9.18 23.93
CA PRO A 62 3.28 10.54 23.47
C PRO A 62 2.17 10.50 22.42
N ASP A 63 1.54 11.64 22.16
CA ASP A 63 0.47 11.74 21.15
C ASP A 63 0.97 11.16 19.80
N CYS A 64 0.64 9.90 19.59
CA CYS A 64 1.15 9.07 18.52
C CYS A 64 0.12 8.92 17.40
N ALA A 65 -0.72 9.93 17.17
CA ALA A 65 -1.72 9.91 16.09
C ALA A 65 -1.11 9.46 14.76
N ASN A 66 0.14 9.79 14.53
CA ASN A 66 0.87 9.42 13.31
C ASN A 66 1.33 7.97 13.24
N VAL A 67 1.18 7.18 14.29
CA VAL A 67 1.59 5.77 14.33
C VAL A 67 0.50 4.85 14.89
N SER A 68 -0.69 5.41 15.13
CA SER A 68 -1.82 4.62 15.62
C SER A 68 -2.17 3.50 14.65
N PRO A 69 -2.30 2.26 15.12
CA PRO A 69 -2.63 1.12 14.28
C PRO A 69 -4.04 1.21 13.65
N THR A 70 -4.85 2.17 14.09
CA THR A 70 -6.16 2.45 13.49
C THR A 70 -6.09 3.35 12.26
N GLU A 71 -4.96 4.00 12.03
CA GLU A 71 -4.82 5.04 10.99
C GLU A 71 -3.65 4.78 10.03
N VAL A 72 -2.74 3.88 10.39
CA VAL A 72 -1.55 3.63 9.58
C VAL A 72 -1.32 2.14 9.33
N SER A 73 -0.82 1.83 8.15
CA SER A 73 -0.29 0.52 7.79
C SER A 73 1.23 0.47 7.93
N VAL A 74 1.79 -0.74 7.85
CA VAL A 74 3.25 -0.93 7.77
C VAL A 74 3.84 -0.21 6.56
N GLN A 75 3.11 -0.17 5.42
CA GLN A 75 3.54 0.54 4.23
C GLN A 75 3.67 2.04 4.49
N ILE A 76 2.67 2.66 5.11
CA ILE A 76 2.68 4.09 5.43
C ILE A 76 3.85 4.43 6.37
N LEU A 77 4.14 3.58 7.35
CA LEU A 77 5.29 3.77 8.24
C LEU A 77 6.62 3.66 7.48
N ALA A 78 6.75 2.69 6.59
CA ALA A 78 7.94 2.51 5.76
C ALA A 78 8.14 3.69 4.81
N ASP A 79 7.06 4.18 4.19
CA ASP A 79 7.11 5.34 3.31
C ASP A 79 7.58 6.59 4.04
N ARG A 80 7.10 6.82 5.27
CA ARG A 80 7.56 7.95 6.11
C ARG A 80 9.04 7.86 6.52
N CYS A 81 9.58 6.67 6.62
CA CYS A 81 11.00 6.45 6.92
C CYS A 81 11.89 6.59 5.67
N ASN A 82 11.31 6.63 4.47
CA ASN A 82 12.08 6.73 3.24
C ASN A 82 12.40 8.19 2.93
N ALA A 83 13.69 8.49 2.74
CA ALA A 83 14.16 9.83 2.40
C ALA A 83 13.83 10.26 0.96
N PHE A 84 13.54 9.28 0.09
CA PHE A 84 13.22 9.50 -1.31
C PHE A 84 11.79 9.05 -1.60
N GLY A 85 11.02 9.87 -2.30
CA GLY A 85 9.64 9.56 -2.62
C GLY A 85 8.98 10.70 -3.38
N ALA A 86 7.67 10.64 -3.44
CA ALA A 86 6.84 11.68 -4.06
C ALA A 86 5.58 11.93 -3.24
N SER A 87 5.18 13.19 -3.16
CA SER A 87 3.88 13.56 -2.62
C SER A 87 2.82 13.40 -3.70
N VAL A 88 1.82 12.59 -3.46
CA VAL A 88 0.71 12.32 -4.38
C VAL A 88 -0.58 12.87 -3.80
N LEU A 89 -1.17 13.83 -4.48
CA LEU A 89 -2.50 14.33 -4.16
C LEU A 89 -3.53 13.48 -4.89
N ARG A 90 -4.44 12.86 -4.16
CA ARG A 90 -5.55 12.11 -4.76
C ARG A 90 -6.70 13.04 -5.10
N LYS A 91 -7.44 12.69 -6.14
CA LYS A 91 -8.61 13.45 -6.54
C LYS A 91 -9.67 13.41 -5.44
N GLY A 92 -9.96 14.57 -4.85
CA GLY A 92 -10.92 14.73 -3.76
C GLY A 92 -10.33 14.74 -2.35
N GLU A 93 -9.01 14.59 -2.20
CA GLU A 93 -8.31 14.78 -0.93
C GLU A 93 -7.70 16.18 -0.86
N SER A 94 -7.68 16.76 0.35
CA SER A 94 -7.07 18.06 0.62
C SER A 94 -5.56 17.96 0.83
N ASP A 95 -5.09 16.80 1.26
CA ASP A 95 -3.71 16.60 1.69
C ASP A 95 -2.98 15.58 0.80
N ALA A 96 -1.74 15.92 0.46
CA ALA A 96 -0.90 15.03 -0.33
C ALA A 96 -0.31 13.91 0.55
N THR A 97 -0.45 12.68 0.10
CA THR A 97 0.15 11.52 0.76
C THR A 97 1.58 11.32 0.26
N TRP A 98 2.53 11.20 1.19
CA TRP A 98 3.91 10.84 0.86
C TRP A 98 3.99 9.35 0.55
N ILE A 99 4.51 9.04 -0.62
CA ILE A 99 4.79 7.68 -1.08
C ILE A 99 6.29 7.54 -1.27
N GLY A 100 6.91 6.59 -0.60
CA GLY A 100 8.33 6.30 -0.67
C GLY A 100 8.76 5.95 -2.09
N SER A 101 9.28 4.82 -2.42
CA SER A 101 9.76 4.48 -3.76
C SER A 101 8.66 3.92 -4.67
N PRO A 102 7.85 4.74 -5.38
CA PRO A 102 6.70 4.26 -6.13
C PRO A 102 7.14 3.43 -7.35
N LEU A 103 6.66 2.19 -7.43
CA LEU A 103 6.80 1.34 -8.60
C LEU A 103 5.67 1.64 -9.58
N ARG A 104 5.98 2.37 -10.64
CA ARG A 104 4.97 2.89 -11.59
C ARG A 104 4.71 1.99 -12.79
N VAL A 105 5.52 0.96 -13.01
CA VAL A 105 5.38 0.09 -14.19
C VAL A 105 4.45 -1.07 -13.89
N HIS A 106 3.28 -1.06 -14.51
CA HIS A 106 2.28 -2.12 -14.38
C HIS A 106 2.49 -3.22 -15.43
N ARG A 107 2.63 -4.47 -14.97
CA ARG A 107 2.85 -5.64 -15.85
C ARG A 107 1.83 -6.77 -15.66
N ARG A 108 0.89 -6.60 -14.74
CA ARG A 108 0.01 -7.69 -14.32
C ARG A 108 -1.15 -7.93 -15.26
N CYS A 109 -1.85 -6.89 -15.66
CA CYS A 109 -3.00 -6.99 -16.55
C CYS A 109 -2.83 -6.15 -17.82
N ALA A 110 -3.60 -6.51 -18.84
CA ALA A 110 -3.69 -5.78 -20.11
C ALA A 110 -4.89 -4.84 -20.10
N ASP A 111 -5.03 -4.01 -21.14
CA ASP A 111 -6.25 -3.25 -21.37
C ASP A 111 -7.44 -4.19 -21.67
N PRO A 112 -8.65 -3.83 -21.25
CA PRO A 112 -9.06 -2.55 -20.64
C PRO A 112 -8.84 -2.46 -19.11
N MET A 113 -8.48 -3.56 -18.45
CA MET A 113 -8.32 -3.60 -16.99
C MET A 113 -7.26 -2.62 -16.48
N PHE A 114 -6.11 -2.53 -17.19
CA PHE A 114 -5.08 -1.57 -16.85
C PHE A 114 -5.59 -0.13 -16.95
N GLY A 115 -6.24 0.24 -18.06
CA GLY A 115 -6.74 1.59 -18.27
C GLY A 115 -7.76 2.00 -17.22
N ILE A 116 -8.70 1.10 -16.89
CA ILE A 116 -9.71 1.35 -15.85
C ILE A 116 -9.06 1.55 -14.48
N ALA A 117 -8.18 0.62 -14.06
CA ALA A 117 -7.51 0.70 -12.78
C ALA A 117 -6.63 1.95 -12.68
N ASN A 118 -5.90 2.28 -13.75
CA ASN A 118 -5.03 3.45 -13.80
C ASN A 118 -5.82 4.76 -13.66
N GLN A 119 -6.98 4.84 -14.29
CA GLN A 119 -7.84 6.02 -14.22
C GLN A 119 -8.50 6.18 -12.84
N ILE A 120 -8.98 5.08 -12.24
CA ILE A 120 -9.74 5.13 -10.99
C ILE A 120 -8.82 5.32 -9.79
N ALA A 121 -7.74 4.53 -9.71
CA ALA A 121 -6.91 4.45 -8.51
C ALA A 121 -5.62 5.27 -8.60
N TYR A 122 -5.05 5.44 -9.78
CA TYR A 122 -3.70 5.99 -9.93
C TYR A 122 -3.62 7.29 -10.73
N ASP A 123 -4.76 7.91 -11.02
CA ASP A 123 -4.84 9.19 -11.74
C ASP A 123 -4.00 9.21 -13.03
N ASN A 124 -4.03 8.10 -13.76
CA ASN A 124 -3.26 7.85 -14.99
C ASN A 124 -1.73 7.95 -14.82
N LYS A 125 -1.21 7.82 -13.61
CA LYS A 125 0.23 7.94 -13.33
C LYS A 125 1.02 6.64 -13.50
N MET A 126 0.34 5.49 -13.66
CA MET A 126 0.98 4.22 -13.93
C MET A 126 1.37 4.08 -15.40
N VAL A 127 2.49 3.43 -15.65
CA VAL A 127 3.01 3.16 -16.99
C VAL A 127 2.72 1.70 -17.36
N PHE A 128 2.12 1.50 -18.51
CA PHE A 128 1.88 0.16 -19.03
C PHE A 128 3.19 -0.50 -19.49
N GLY A 129 3.59 -1.56 -18.83
CA GLY A 129 4.86 -2.25 -19.09
C GLY A 129 4.71 -3.66 -19.65
N ASN A 130 3.51 -4.06 -20.07
CA ASN A 130 3.30 -5.37 -20.67
C ASN A 130 3.55 -5.30 -22.18
N THR A 131 4.68 -5.84 -22.60
CA THR A 131 5.09 -5.89 -24.02
C THR A 131 4.83 -7.24 -24.66
N ASP A 132 4.30 -8.23 -23.92
CA ASP A 132 3.99 -9.55 -24.45
C ASP A 132 2.80 -9.47 -25.41
N PRO A 133 2.99 -9.73 -26.72
CA PRO A 133 1.91 -9.69 -27.70
C PRO A 133 0.77 -10.67 -27.38
N ALA A 134 1.05 -11.79 -26.70
CA ALA A 134 0.06 -12.79 -26.31
C ALA A 134 -0.83 -12.29 -25.16
N LYS A 135 -0.38 -11.31 -24.40
CA LYS A 135 -1.15 -10.65 -23.32
C LYS A 135 -1.83 -9.35 -23.76
N ARG A 136 -1.63 -8.95 -25.01
CA ARG A 136 -2.45 -7.89 -25.61
C ARG A 136 -3.81 -8.51 -25.90
N LEU A 137 -4.85 -8.03 -25.18
CA LEU A 137 -6.21 -8.34 -25.59
C LEU A 137 -6.41 -7.84 -27.02
N PRO A 138 -7.10 -8.62 -27.87
CA PRO A 138 -7.48 -8.16 -29.18
C PRO A 138 -8.21 -6.81 -29.04
N PRO A 139 -8.10 -5.91 -30.00
CA PRO A 139 -8.78 -4.62 -29.97
C PRO A 139 -10.25 -4.87 -29.69
N LYS A 140 -10.77 -4.13 -28.71
CA LYS A 140 -12.12 -4.18 -28.15
C LYS A 140 -13.14 -4.96 -28.99
N GLN A 141 -13.28 -6.23 -28.75
CA GLN A 141 -14.55 -6.89 -28.96
C GLN A 141 -15.38 -6.59 -27.72
N ASP A 142 -16.58 -6.09 -27.91
CA ASP A 142 -17.53 -5.77 -26.85
C ASP A 142 -17.97 -7.05 -26.13
N PHE A 143 -17.11 -7.55 -25.25
CA PHE A 143 -17.38 -8.77 -24.47
C PHE A 143 -18.52 -8.60 -23.45
N TYR A 144 -19.00 -7.39 -23.22
CA TYR A 144 -20.00 -7.07 -22.20
C TYR A 144 -21.35 -6.64 -22.74
N LEU A 145 -21.47 -6.41 -24.03
CA LEU A 145 -22.77 -6.20 -24.65
C LEU A 145 -23.07 -7.45 -25.46
N GLY A 146 -23.82 -8.38 -24.84
CA GLY A 146 -24.35 -9.49 -25.58
C GLY A 146 -24.98 -8.96 -26.87
N SER A 147 -24.53 -9.45 -28.02
CA SER A 147 -25.22 -9.19 -29.27
C SER A 147 -26.65 -9.63 -29.11
N SER A 148 -27.56 -8.67 -28.89
CA SER A 148 -28.97 -8.89 -29.10
C SER A 148 -29.16 -9.05 -30.61
N SER A 149 -29.22 -10.28 -31.07
CA SER A 149 -29.83 -10.65 -32.32
C SER A 149 -31.33 -10.68 -32.17
#